data_bcbf1a9b1e63eb946ebc4d60cd0627f4
#
_entry.id   bcbf1a9b1e63eb946ebc4d60cd0627f4
#
_cell.length_a   1.000
_cell.length_b   1.000
_cell.length_c   1.000
_cell.angle_alpha   90.00
_cell.angle_beta   90.00
_cell.angle_gamma   90.00
#
_symmetry.space_group_name_H-M   'P 1'
#
loop_
_entity.id
_entity.type
_entity.pdbx_description
1 polymer ?
#
loop_
_entity_poly.entity_id
_entity_poly.type
_entity_poly.pdbx_seq_one_letter_code
_entity_poly.pdbx_strand_id
1 'polypeptide(L)'
;QHEALRDICLRYPRIGAALWRETLIDAAIFREWVMNVGQREAYQRMAHVLCEMLVRLRAVGLAEDHTCDLPITQAEFADALGITTVHVNRVLQQMRADGLIVSKGTQIKIPDWDKLKQAGEFDPAYLHLESDQAAA
;
A
#
# COMPACT_ATOMS: atom_id res chain seq x y z
N GLN A 1 -18.73 25.11 3.43
CA GLN A 1 -18.13 23.99 2.63
C GLN A 1 -19.01 22.73 2.66
N HIS A 2 -19.55 22.29 3.81
CA HIS A 2 -20.39 21.09 3.90
C HIS A 2 -21.72 21.21 3.15
N GLU A 3 -22.36 22.38 3.15
CA GLU A 3 -23.62 22.63 2.42
C GLU A 3 -23.42 22.50 0.91
N ALA A 4 -22.35 23.08 0.37
CA ALA A 4 -22.02 22.97 -1.05
C ALA A 4 -21.80 21.52 -1.51
N LEU A 5 -21.08 20.71 -0.67
CA LEU A 5 -20.88 19.29 -0.95
C LEU A 5 -22.19 18.51 -0.92
N ARG A 6 -23.03 18.79 0.06
CA ARG A 6 -24.37 18.19 0.16
C ARG A 6 -25.24 18.52 -1.05
N ASP A 7 -25.25 19.79 -1.50
CA ASP A 7 -25.99 20.21 -2.67
C ASP A 7 -25.49 19.53 -3.94
N ILE A 8 -24.16 19.36 -4.10
CA ILE A 8 -23.57 18.61 -5.22
C ILE A 8 -24.05 17.14 -5.19
N CYS A 9 -24.00 16.49 -4.05
CA CYS A 9 -24.43 15.10 -3.93
C CYS A 9 -25.93 14.91 -4.21
N LEU A 10 -26.78 15.88 -3.80
CA LEU A 10 -28.21 15.87 -4.09
C LEU A 10 -28.51 16.13 -5.58
N ARG A 11 -27.76 17.04 -6.20
CA ARG A 11 -27.93 17.42 -7.62
C ARG A 11 -27.36 16.37 -8.56
N TYR A 12 -26.28 15.70 -8.14
CA TYR A 12 -25.56 14.69 -8.91
C TYR A 12 -25.37 13.40 -8.09
N PRO A 13 -26.39 12.54 -7.97
CA PRO A 13 -26.34 11.33 -7.11
C PRO A 13 -25.17 10.39 -7.43
N ARG A 14 -24.73 10.33 -8.71
CA ARG A 14 -23.56 9.51 -9.10
C ARG A 14 -22.27 10.01 -8.48
N ILE A 15 -22.10 11.31 -8.31
CA ILE A 15 -20.95 11.90 -7.60
C ILE A 15 -21.02 11.53 -6.12
N GLY A 16 -22.21 11.64 -5.51
CA GLY A 16 -22.43 11.23 -4.13
C GLY A 16 -22.09 9.74 -3.91
N ALA A 17 -22.53 8.87 -4.82
CA ALA A 17 -22.20 7.44 -4.77
C ALA A 17 -20.69 7.16 -4.92
N ALA A 18 -20.01 7.87 -5.82
CA ALA A 18 -18.56 7.76 -5.98
C ALA A 18 -17.79 8.19 -4.72
N LEU A 19 -18.14 9.33 -4.13
CA LEU A 19 -17.54 9.80 -2.87
C LEU A 19 -17.79 8.83 -1.72
N TRP A 20 -18.99 8.24 -1.65
CA TRP A 20 -19.31 7.22 -0.64
C TRP A 20 -18.46 5.96 -0.82
N ARG A 21 -18.32 5.50 -2.07
CA ARG A 21 -17.45 4.36 -2.41
C ARG A 21 -16.01 4.61 -1.97
N GLU A 22 -15.43 5.76 -2.31
CA GLU A 22 -14.06 6.13 -1.90
C GLU A 22 -13.91 6.13 -0.37
N THR A 23 -14.89 6.67 0.36
CA THR A 23 -14.88 6.64 1.83
C THR A 23 -14.85 5.21 2.39
N LEU A 24 -15.58 4.27 1.76
CA LEU A 24 -15.58 2.86 2.17
C LEU A 24 -14.25 2.18 1.85
N ILE A 25 -13.63 2.50 0.72
CA ILE A 25 -12.30 2.00 0.35
C ILE A 25 -11.25 2.51 1.33
N ASP A 26 -11.24 3.81 1.63
CA ASP A 26 -10.36 4.39 2.64
C ASP A 26 -10.53 3.69 4.00
N ALA A 27 -11.77 3.47 4.43
CA ALA A 27 -12.05 2.77 5.68
C ALA A 27 -11.54 1.31 5.66
N ALA A 28 -11.56 0.63 4.52
CA ALA A 28 -10.99 -0.71 4.38
C ALA A 28 -9.47 -0.68 4.47
N ILE A 29 -8.81 0.28 3.81
CA ILE A 29 -7.36 0.51 3.88
C ILE A 29 -6.94 0.81 5.32
N PHE A 30 -7.62 1.72 6.02
CA PHE A 30 -7.32 2.04 7.42
C PHE A 30 -7.45 0.82 8.33
N ARG A 31 -8.46 -0.03 8.16
CA ARG A 31 -8.59 -1.28 8.94
C ARG A 31 -7.40 -2.20 8.71
N GLU A 32 -6.98 -2.38 7.46
CA GLU A 32 -5.82 -3.20 7.14
C GLU A 32 -4.53 -2.64 7.76
N TRP A 33 -4.34 -1.32 7.74
CA TRP A 33 -3.21 -0.67 8.39
C TRP A 33 -3.22 -0.85 9.92
N VAL A 34 -4.39 -0.77 10.56
CA VAL A 34 -4.52 -1.05 12.00
C VAL A 34 -4.11 -2.49 12.31
N MET A 35 -4.55 -3.46 11.50
CA MET A 35 -4.15 -4.85 11.61
C MET A 35 -2.65 -5.03 11.38
N ASN A 36 -2.12 -4.37 10.34
CA ASN A 36 -0.71 -4.45 9.99
C ASN A 36 0.17 -3.95 11.16
N VAL A 37 -0.13 -2.80 11.74
CA VAL A 37 0.65 -2.24 12.85
C VAL A 37 0.39 -2.97 14.17
N GLY A 38 -0.83 -3.48 14.40
CA GLY A 38 -1.25 -4.07 15.67
C GLY A 38 -0.88 -5.55 15.85
N GLN A 39 -0.83 -6.33 14.76
CA GLN A 39 -0.68 -7.79 14.86
C GLN A 39 0.56 -8.36 14.17
N ARG A 40 1.01 -7.76 13.06
CA ARG A 40 2.14 -8.29 12.29
C ARG A 40 3.47 -7.92 12.93
N GLU A 41 4.43 -8.83 12.87
CA GLU A 41 5.82 -8.52 13.24
C GLU A 41 6.48 -7.59 12.20
N ALA A 42 7.56 -6.91 12.58
CA ALA A 42 8.18 -5.87 11.77
C ALA A 42 8.57 -6.32 10.35
N TYR A 43 9.04 -7.54 10.20
CA TYR A 43 9.40 -8.13 8.90
C TYR A 43 8.16 -8.32 8.01
N GLN A 44 7.13 -8.96 8.55
CA GLN A 44 5.85 -9.20 7.88
C GLN A 44 5.15 -7.88 7.55
N ARG A 45 5.16 -6.93 8.49
CA ARG A 45 4.62 -5.58 8.34
C ARG A 45 5.27 -4.83 7.19
N MET A 46 6.60 -4.88 7.08
CA MET A 46 7.35 -4.29 5.98
C MET A 46 7.03 -4.96 4.64
N ALA A 47 6.97 -6.30 4.60
CA ALA A 47 6.62 -7.05 3.39
C ALA A 47 5.22 -6.66 2.89
N HIS A 48 4.25 -6.55 3.79
CA HIS A 48 2.88 -6.11 3.48
C HIS A 48 2.86 -4.72 2.84
N VAL A 49 3.54 -3.75 3.46
CA VAL A 49 3.60 -2.38 2.93
C VAL A 49 4.28 -2.31 1.57
N LEU A 50 5.35 -3.07 1.34
CA LEU A 50 6.00 -3.11 0.04
C LEU A 50 5.09 -3.72 -1.04
N CYS A 51 4.30 -4.74 -0.70
CA CYS A 51 3.27 -5.29 -1.59
C CYS A 51 2.21 -4.24 -1.93
N GLU A 52 1.67 -3.56 -0.92
CA GLU A 52 0.65 -2.51 -1.11
C GLU A 52 1.17 -1.39 -2.01
N MET A 53 2.37 -0.87 -1.72
CA MET A 53 2.98 0.21 -2.50
C MET A 53 3.16 -0.21 -3.96
N LEU A 54 3.69 -1.40 -4.23
CA LEU A 54 3.87 -1.90 -5.59
C LEU A 54 2.53 -1.98 -6.34
N VAL A 55 1.50 -2.55 -5.72
CA VAL A 55 0.17 -2.71 -6.35
C VAL A 55 -0.45 -1.35 -6.65
N ARG A 56 -0.36 -0.41 -5.72
CA ARG A 56 -0.89 0.96 -5.92
C ARG A 56 -0.13 1.72 -7.00
N LEU A 57 1.20 1.65 -7.02
CA LEU A 57 2.02 2.29 -8.05
C LEU A 57 1.78 1.67 -9.43
N ARG A 58 1.58 0.35 -9.49
CA ARG A 58 1.24 -0.35 -10.73
C ARG A 58 -0.12 0.08 -11.28
N ALA A 59 -1.11 0.28 -10.43
CA ALA A 59 -2.44 0.73 -10.83
C ALA A 59 -2.44 2.10 -11.52
N VAL A 60 -1.45 2.96 -11.20
CA VAL A 60 -1.27 4.29 -11.81
C VAL A 60 -0.13 4.36 -12.83
N GLY A 61 0.42 3.20 -13.24
CA GLY A 61 1.47 3.12 -14.26
C GLY A 61 2.86 3.57 -13.80
N LEU A 62 3.12 3.62 -12.48
CA LEU A 62 4.41 4.01 -11.88
C LEU A 62 5.24 2.81 -11.42
N ALA A 63 4.81 1.60 -11.71
CA ALA A 63 5.57 0.38 -11.46
C ALA A 63 5.42 -0.59 -12.64
N GLU A 64 6.52 -1.25 -13.00
CA GLU A 64 6.58 -2.21 -14.10
C GLU A 64 7.43 -3.41 -13.66
N ASP A 65 7.07 -4.62 -14.10
CA ASP A 65 7.79 -5.87 -13.84
C ASP A 65 8.23 -6.04 -12.37
N HIS A 66 7.34 -5.74 -11.43
CA HIS A 66 7.61 -5.77 -9.99
C HIS A 66 8.77 -4.86 -9.56
N THR A 67 8.99 -3.78 -10.31
CA THR A 67 9.99 -2.75 -10.02
C THR A 67 9.30 -1.41 -9.88
N CYS A 68 9.62 -0.67 -8.83
CA CYS A 68 9.10 0.67 -8.62
C CYS A 68 10.16 1.58 -8.01
N ASP A 69 9.98 2.88 -8.18
CA ASP A 69 10.73 3.89 -7.46
C ASP A 69 9.96 4.28 -6.20
N LEU A 70 10.59 4.07 -5.04
CA LEU A 70 10.02 4.40 -3.74
C LEU A 70 10.93 5.43 -3.04
N PRO A 71 10.71 6.73 -3.28
CA PRO A 71 11.48 7.79 -2.65
C PRO A 71 11.06 7.99 -1.18
N ILE A 72 10.97 6.89 -0.44
CA ILE A 72 10.63 6.85 0.99
C ILE A 72 11.88 6.59 1.78
N THR A 73 12.16 7.45 2.74
CA THR A 73 13.30 7.32 3.65
C THR A 73 13.04 6.23 4.70
N GLN A 74 14.12 5.72 5.31
CA GLN A 74 13.99 4.78 6.43
C GLN A 74 13.29 5.40 7.65
N ALA A 75 13.37 6.72 7.82
CA ALA A 75 12.65 7.42 8.88
C ALA A 75 11.13 7.42 8.62
N GLU A 76 10.71 7.69 7.38
CA GLU A 76 9.29 7.63 7.02
C GLU A 76 8.73 6.19 7.12
N PHE A 77 9.51 5.17 6.73
CA PHE A 77 9.11 3.79 7.00
C PHE A 77 9.01 3.50 8.50
N ALA A 78 9.93 4.02 9.31
CA ALA A 78 9.89 3.84 10.76
C ALA A 78 8.63 4.44 11.36
N ASP A 79 8.29 5.66 10.97
CA ASP A 79 7.08 6.36 11.41
C ASP A 79 5.81 5.61 10.97
N ALA A 80 5.72 5.24 9.70
CA ALA A 80 4.57 4.52 9.16
C ALA A 80 4.36 3.15 9.80
N LEU A 81 5.44 2.45 10.15
CA LEU A 81 5.39 1.09 10.70
C LEU A 81 5.41 1.05 12.24
N GLY A 82 5.60 2.19 12.90
CA GLY A 82 5.68 2.26 14.36
C GLY A 82 6.89 1.52 14.94
N ILE A 83 8.05 1.58 14.26
CA ILE A 83 9.30 0.95 14.68
C ILE A 83 10.47 1.96 14.56
N THR A 84 11.64 1.64 15.10
CA THR A 84 12.82 2.51 14.98
C THR A 84 13.47 2.40 13.60
N THR A 85 14.17 3.46 13.15
CA THR A 85 14.96 3.45 11.91
C THR A 85 16.03 2.35 11.89
N VAL A 86 16.64 2.05 13.03
CA VAL A 86 17.60 0.95 13.19
C VAL A 86 16.91 -0.40 12.91
N HIS A 87 15.68 -0.56 13.38
CA HIS A 87 14.90 -1.77 13.13
C HIS A 87 14.50 -1.88 11.65
N VAL A 88 14.04 -0.77 11.03
CA VAL A 88 13.78 -0.71 9.57
C VAL A 88 15.00 -1.18 8.78
N ASN A 89 16.18 -0.63 9.09
CA ASN A 89 17.42 -1.00 8.41
C ASN A 89 17.69 -2.51 8.49
N ARG A 90 17.60 -3.08 9.70
CA ARG A 90 17.79 -4.52 9.92
C ARG A 90 16.79 -5.38 9.15
N VAL A 91 15.51 -4.99 9.14
CA VAL A 91 14.46 -5.70 8.39
C VAL A 91 14.74 -5.66 6.89
N LEU A 92 15.08 -4.50 6.35
CA LEU A 92 15.41 -4.36 4.92
C LEU A 92 16.67 -5.16 4.54
N GLN A 93 17.69 -5.23 5.42
CA GLN A 93 18.86 -6.08 5.20
C GLN A 93 18.49 -7.55 5.18
N GLN A 94 17.66 -8.01 6.11
CA GLN A 94 17.18 -9.37 6.14
C GLN A 94 16.40 -9.72 4.88
N MET A 95 15.46 -8.85 4.44
CA MET A 95 14.68 -9.08 3.22
C MET A 95 15.54 -9.18 1.96
N ARG A 96 16.66 -8.41 1.90
CA ARG A 96 17.65 -8.55 0.82
C ARG A 96 18.38 -9.89 0.89
N ALA A 97 18.80 -10.31 2.09
CA ALA A 97 19.46 -11.59 2.29
C ALA A 97 18.56 -12.78 1.93
N ASP A 98 17.26 -12.66 2.22
CA ASP A 98 16.25 -13.68 1.91
C ASP A 98 15.83 -13.64 0.42
N GLY A 99 16.35 -12.68 -0.36
CA GLY A 99 16.06 -12.52 -1.78
C GLY A 99 14.64 -12.01 -2.08
N LEU A 100 13.95 -11.41 -1.11
CA LEU A 100 12.62 -10.85 -1.30
C LEU A 100 12.65 -9.51 -2.03
N ILE A 101 13.71 -8.72 -1.83
CA ILE A 101 13.89 -7.43 -2.47
C ILE A 101 15.32 -7.25 -2.96
N VAL A 102 15.47 -6.49 -4.04
CA VAL A 102 16.73 -5.91 -4.50
C VAL A 102 16.53 -4.40 -4.54
N SER A 103 17.40 -3.63 -3.91
CA SER A 103 17.29 -2.17 -3.88
C SER A 103 18.55 -1.51 -4.41
N LYS A 104 18.37 -0.44 -5.21
CA LYS A 104 19.42 0.41 -5.73
C LYS A 104 18.96 1.86 -5.66
N GLY A 105 19.52 2.63 -4.73
CA GLY A 105 19.01 3.98 -4.43
C GLY A 105 17.57 3.90 -3.94
N THR A 106 16.66 4.63 -4.58
CA THR A 106 15.20 4.63 -4.31
C THR A 106 14.45 3.50 -5.00
N GLN A 107 15.10 2.86 -6.00
CA GLN A 107 14.46 1.78 -6.75
C GLN A 107 14.44 0.48 -5.95
N ILE A 108 13.27 -0.14 -5.89
CA ILE A 108 13.04 -1.46 -5.29
C ILE A 108 12.51 -2.39 -6.40
N LYS A 109 13.16 -3.54 -6.52
CA LYS A 109 12.72 -4.67 -7.35
C LYS A 109 12.35 -5.84 -6.45
N ILE A 110 11.24 -6.47 -6.73
CA ILE A 110 10.76 -7.67 -6.05
C ILE A 110 10.98 -8.86 -7.00
N PRO A 111 12.01 -9.69 -6.77
CA PRO A 111 12.36 -10.79 -7.66
C PRO A 111 11.31 -11.90 -7.69
N ASP A 112 10.66 -12.15 -6.55
CA ASP A 112 9.63 -13.17 -6.37
C ASP A 112 8.44 -12.55 -5.65
N TRP A 113 7.43 -12.23 -6.45
CA TRP A 113 6.19 -11.60 -5.97
C TRP A 113 5.41 -12.49 -5.00
N ASP A 114 5.27 -13.77 -5.33
CA ASP A 114 4.47 -14.69 -4.55
C ASP A 114 5.10 -14.92 -3.17
N LYS A 115 6.42 -15.00 -3.11
CA LYS A 115 7.18 -15.13 -1.88
C LYS A 115 7.04 -13.88 -0.99
N LEU A 116 7.11 -12.68 -1.58
CA LEU A 116 6.91 -11.43 -0.81
C LEU A 116 5.46 -11.32 -0.33
N LYS A 117 4.49 -11.65 -1.19
CA LYS A 117 3.06 -11.66 -0.87
C LYS A 117 2.77 -12.60 0.30
N GLN A 118 3.35 -13.80 0.28
CA GLN A 118 3.24 -14.76 1.39
C GLN A 118 3.88 -14.24 2.67
N ALA A 119 5.09 -13.66 2.58
CA ALA A 119 5.79 -13.09 3.73
C ALA A 119 5.02 -11.93 4.39
N GLY A 120 4.26 -11.15 3.62
CA GLY A 120 3.43 -10.05 4.11
C GLY A 120 2.00 -10.43 4.44
N GLU A 121 1.58 -11.68 4.20
CA GLU A 121 0.17 -12.09 4.26
C GLU A 121 -0.72 -11.10 3.49
N PHE A 122 -0.26 -10.71 2.30
CA PHE A 122 -0.88 -9.63 1.55
C PHE A 122 -2.00 -10.14 0.64
N ASP A 123 -3.20 -9.57 0.80
CA ASP A 123 -4.33 -9.73 -0.10
C ASP A 123 -4.77 -8.35 -0.62
N PRO A 124 -4.68 -8.06 -1.92
CA PRO A 124 -5.02 -6.76 -2.47
C PRO A 124 -6.53 -6.46 -2.47
N ALA A 125 -7.40 -7.38 -2.09
CA ALA A 125 -8.85 -7.23 -2.19
C ALA A 125 -9.38 -5.95 -1.52
N TYR A 126 -8.78 -5.52 -0.40
CA TYR A 126 -9.20 -4.31 0.31
C TYR A 126 -8.87 -3.00 -0.42
N LEU A 127 -7.99 -3.05 -1.44
CA LEU A 127 -7.64 -1.87 -2.25
C LEU A 127 -8.68 -1.56 -3.33
N HIS A 128 -9.54 -2.52 -3.68
CA HIS A 128 -10.61 -2.39 -4.69
C HIS A 128 -10.15 -1.83 -6.05
N LEU A 129 -8.90 -2.08 -6.46
CA LEU A 129 -8.31 -1.53 -7.69
C LEU A 129 -8.86 -2.15 -8.97
N GLU A 130 -9.42 -3.38 -8.91
CA GLU A 130 -9.93 -4.09 -10.09
C GLU A 130 -11.30 -3.56 -10.57
N SER A 131 -12.06 -2.86 -9.71
CA SER A 131 -13.39 -2.37 -10.06
C SER A 131 -13.40 -1.15 -10.97
N ASP A 132 -12.28 -0.45 -11.16
CA ASP A 132 -12.21 0.74 -12.01
C ASP A 132 -11.98 0.39 -13.49
N GLN A 133 -11.47 -0.81 -13.82
CA GLN A 133 -11.33 -1.26 -15.20
C GLN A 133 -12.63 -1.75 -15.84
N ALA A 134 -13.65 -2.08 -15.05
CA ALA A 134 -14.96 -2.53 -15.53
C ALA A 134 -15.97 -1.39 -15.73
N ALA A 135 -15.65 -0.16 -15.32
CA ALA A 135 -16.54 1.01 -15.37
C ALA A 135 -16.18 2.02 -16.48
N ALA A 136 -15.15 1.76 -17.28
CA ALA A 136 -14.74 2.54 -18.46
C ALA A 136 -15.16 1.83 -19.73
#